data_d9e0738cc3b85bee5a583a1c14e3fef2
#
_entry.id   d9e0738cc3b85bee5a583a1c14e3fef2
#
_cell.length_a   1.000
_cell.length_b   1.000
_cell.length_c   1.000
_cell.angle_alpha   90.00
_cell.angle_beta   90.00
_cell.angle_gamma   90.00
#
_symmetry.space_group_name_H-M   'P 1'
#
loop_
_entity.id
_entity.type
_entity.pdbx_description
1 polymer ?
#
loop_
_entity_poly.entity_id
_entity_poly.type
_entity_poly.pdbx_seq_one_letter_code
_entity_poly.pdbx_strand_id
1 'polypeptide(L)'
;ATEYDIPFVSVPTAASVDGFAANVVSLTWDGMKKTVPGVSPRWILADTEIFARAPKRLTASGVSDLMGKYTALLDWRISHLVTGGYICEELCELLEHALKEVDRELEDIRDGDWDAMEKLMYALILSGLVMQMAGSTWPVSGAEHMAAHLWDMKDPERKRDSLHGEEVGVALVLVTEHYKKLEKAIRHG
;
A
#
# COMPACT_ATOMS: atom_id res chain seq x y z
N ALA A 1 4.31 -16.06 -15.48
CA ALA A 1 4.86 -14.98 -16.29
C ALA A 1 6.39 -15.01 -16.24
N THR A 2 6.99 -14.81 -15.07
CA THR A 2 8.48 -14.74 -14.92
C THR A 2 9.21 -15.97 -15.47
N GLU A 3 8.75 -17.17 -15.16
CA GLU A 3 9.39 -18.42 -15.55
C GLU A 3 9.35 -18.67 -17.08
N TYR A 4 8.30 -18.21 -17.74
CA TYR A 4 8.06 -18.50 -19.16
C TYR A 4 8.19 -17.26 -20.04
N ASP A 5 8.60 -16.11 -19.50
CA ASP A 5 8.68 -14.83 -20.21
C ASP A 5 7.38 -14.45 -20.96
N ILE A 6 6.24 -14.76 -20.35
CA ILE A 6 4.93 -14.48 -20.93
C ILE A 6 4.39 -13.17 -20.38
N PRO A 7 4.10 -12.17 -21.21
CA PRO A 7 3.43 -10.95 -20.77
C PRO A 7 2.01 -11.26 -20.28
N PHE A 8 1.55 -10.54 -19.24
CA PHE A 8 0.20 -10.71 -18.72
C PHE A 8 -0.50 -9.36 -18.56
N VAL A 9 -1.82 -9.42 -18.48
CA VAL A 9 -2.70 -8.27 -18.21
C VAL A 9 -3.27 -8.44 -16.81
N SER A 10 -3.21 -7.42 -16.00
CA SER A 10 -3.92 -7.36 -14.71
C SER A 10 -5.31 -6.78 -14.93
N VAL A 11 -6.33 -7.45 -14.40
CA VAL A 11 -7.72 -6.97 -14.44
C VAL A 11 -8.23 -6.92 -13.00
N PRO A 12 -8.00 -5.81 -12.26
CA PRO A 12 -8.46 -5.68 -10.89
C PRO A 12 -9.99 -5.61 -10.84
N THR A 13 -10.59 -6.44 -10.01
CA THR A 13 -12.05 -6.50 -9.80
C THR A 13 -12.50 -5.86 -8.49
N ALA A 14 -11.58 -5.35 -7.69
CA ALA A 14 -11.81 -4.61 -6.47
C ALA A 14 -10.63 -3.67 -6.18
N ALA A 15 -10.90 -2.50 -5.67
CA ALA A 15 -9.90 -1.55 -5.19
C ALA A 15 -9.47 -1.92 -3.74
N SER A 16 -8.75 -3.04 -3.56
CA SER A 16 -8.52 -3.66 -2.24
C SER A 16 -7.08 -3.62 -1.73
N VAL A 17 -6.11 -3.42 -2.62
CA VAL A 17 -4.65 -3.38 -2.34
C VAL A 17 -3.94 -2.59 -3.43
N ASP A 18 -2.65 -2.29 -3.25
CA ASP A 18 -1.82 -1.56 -4.21
C ASP A 18 -0.96 -2.45 -5.13
N GLY A 19 -1.06 -3.77 -5.01
CA GLY A 19 -0.19 -4.72 -5.73
C GLY A 19 -0.41 -4.85 -7.24
N PHE A 20 -1.37 -4.16 -7.84
CA PHE A 20 -1.77 -4.35 -9.25
C PHE A 20 -0.66 -4.05 -10.25
N ALA A 21 0.19 -3.07 -9.95
CA ALA A 21 1.29 -2.64 -10.81
C ALA A 21 2.67 -3.03 -10.27
N ALA A 22 2.75 -3.73 -9.15
CA ALA A 22 4.02 -4.06 -8.52
C ALA A 22 4.87 -5.01 -9.38
N ASN A 23 6.20 -4.83 -9.29
CA ASN A 23 7.20 -5.74 -9.84
C ASN A 23 7.80 -6.67 -8.78
N VAL A 24 7.13 -6.76 -7.64
CA VAL A 24 7.49 -7.63 -6.52
C VAL A 24 6.29 -8.46 -6.10
N VAL A 25 6.56 -9.61 -5.49
CA VAL A 25 5.54 -10.52 -4.96
C VAL A 25 5.85 -10.81 -3.51
N SER A 26 4.89 -10.57 -2.63
CA SER A 26 4.98 -10.94 -1.22
C SER A 26 4.45 -12.36 -1.03
N LEU A 27 5.33 -13.27 -0.67
CA LEU A 27 5.02 -14.68 -0.46
C LEU A 27 5.25 -15.07 0.99
N THR A 28 4.48 -16.05 1.49
CA THR A 28 4.79 -16.71 2.76
C THR A 28 5.48 -18.04 2.44
N TRP A 29 6.76 -18.17 2.83
CA TRP A 29 7.58 -19.35 2.64
C TRP A 29 8.12 -19.81 3.99
N ASP A 30 7.87 -21.06 4.37
CA ASP A 30 8.25 -21.62 5.67
C ASP A 30 7.85 -20.73 6.86
N GLY A 31 6.61 -20.20 6.84
CA GLY A 31 6.08 -19.32 7.87
C GLY A 31 6.66 -17.89 7.90
N MET A 32 7.57 -17.56 6.98
CA MET A 32 8.15 -16.23 6.87
C MET A 32 7.63 -15.48 5.65
N LYS A 33 7.31 -14.20 5.83
CA LYS A 33 6.96 -13.29 4.74
C LYS A 33 8.23 -12.90 3.99
N LYS A 34 8.26 -13.11 2.67
CA LYS A 34 9.37 -12.75 1.78
C LYS A 34 8.86 -11.96 0.60
N THR A 35 9.48 -10.84 0.34
CA THR A 35 9.27 -10.08 -0.90
C THR A 35 10.31 -10.53 -1.91
N VAL A 36 9.85 -11.03 -3.04
CA VAL A 36 10.71 -11.53 -4.12
C VAL A 36 10.46 -10.71 -5.40
N PRO A 37 11.48 -10.53 -6.25
CA PRO A 37 11.29 -9.92 -7.56
C PRO A 37 10.26 -10.68 -8.39
N GLY A 38 9.39 -9.96 -9.07
CA GLY A 38 8.41 -10.46 -10.00
C GLY A 38 8.43 -9.69 -11.31
N VAL A 39 7.43 -9.90 -12.14
CA VAL A 39 7.22 -9.18 -13.39
C VAL A 39 5.95 -8.35 -13.25
N SER A 40 6.04 -7.07 -13.63
CA SER A 40 4.86 -6.20 -13.70
C SER A 40 3.93 -6.62 -14.83
N PRO A 41 2.63 -6.41 -14.71
CA PRO A 41 1.71 -6.58 -15.83
C PRO A 41 2.07 -5.61 -16.96
N ARG A 42 1.90 -6.04 -18.20
CA ARG A 42 2.11 -5.18 -19.36
C ARG A 42 1.01 -4.14 -19.54
N TRP A 43 -0.20 -4.48 -19.11
CA TRP A 43 -1.36 -3.58 -19.06
C TRP A 43 -2.18 -3.87 -17.80
N ILE A 44 -2.84 -2.83 -17.33
CA ILE A 44 -3.82 -2.91 -16.25
C ILE A 44 -5.14 -2.38 -16.82
N LEU A 45 -6.16 -3.23 -16.82
CA LEU A 45 -7.49 -2.87 -17.28
C LEU A 45 -8.41 -2.81 -16.06
N ALA A 46 -8.61 -1.60 -15.52
CA ALA A 46 -9.47 -1.34 -14.37
C ALA A 46 -10.81 -0.78 -14.88
N ASP A 47 -11.86 -1.59 -14.80
CA ASP A 47 -13.22 -1.20 -15.17
C ASP A 47 -13.93 -0.68 -13.92
N THR A 48 -14.30 0.61 -13.93
CA THR A 48 -14.92 1.31 -12.78
C THR A 48 -16.24 0.66 -12.40
N GLU A 49 -17.05 0.22 -13.38
CA GLU A 49 -18.33 -0.45 -13.11
C GLU A 49 -18.12 -1.76 -12.33
N ILE A 50 -17.04 -2.47 -12.58
CA ILE A 50 -16.73 -3.72 -11.90
C ILE A 50 -16.24 -3.46 -10.48
N PHE A 51 -15.17 -2.68 -10.30
CA PHE A 51 -14.56 -2.53 -8.98
C PHE A 51 -15.36 -1.65 -8.03
N ALA A 52 -16.16 -0.69 -8.52
CA ALA A 52 -17.06 0.09 -7.68
C ALA A 52 -18.22 -0.72 -7.10
N ARG A 53 -18.58 -1.85 -7.74
CA ARG A 53 -19.58 -2.79 -7.21
C ARG A 53 -19.00 -3.87 -6.31
N ALA A 54 -17.71 -3.89 -6.10
CA ALA A 54 -17.08 -4.84 -5.19
C ALA A 54 -17.60 -4.67 -3.75
N PRO A 55 -17.52 -5.71 -2.91
CA PRO A 55 -17.89 -5.60 -1.50
C PRO A 55 -17.18 -4.44 -0.81
N LYS A 56 -17.92 -3.60 -0.08
CA LYS A 56 -17.39 -2.40 0.60
C LYS A 56 -16.20 -2.70 1.52
N ARG A 57 -16.13 -3.91 2.09
CA ARG A 57 -14.99 -4.35 2.89
C ARG A 57 -13.68 -4.37 2.09
N LEU A 58 -13.73 -4.75 0.81
CA LEU A 58 -12.55 -4.73 -0.07
C LEU A 58 -12.11 -3.29 -0.37
N THR A 59 -13.05 -2.40 -0.64
CA THR A 59 -12.77 -0.97 -0.82
C THR A 59 -12.15 -0.36 0.44
N ALA A 60 -12.71 -0.64 1.62
CA ALA A 60 -12.16 -0.19 2.89
C ALA A 60 -10.75 -0.72 3.14
N SER A 61 -10.48 -1.98 2.76
CA SER A 61 -9.12 -2.55 2.78
C SER A 61 -8.17 -1.75 1.89
N GLY A 62 -8.55 -1.43 0.66
CA GLY A 62 -7.70 -0.64 -0.24
C GLY A 62 -7.44 0.78 0.25
N VAL A 63 -8.46 1.45 0.80
CA VAL A 63 -8.28 2.76 1.45
C VAL A 63 -7.29 2.65 2.60
N SER A 64 -7.43 1.67 3.47
CA SER A 64 -6.54 1.47 4.62
C SER A 64 -5.10 1.16 4.20
N ASP A 65 -4.93 0.31 3.18
CA ASP A 65 -3.63 0.02 2.58
C ASP A 65 -2.99 1.30 2.01
N LEU A 66 -3.77 2.10 1.27
CA LEU A 66 -3.29 3.36 0.70
C LEU A 66 -2.90 4.37 1.78
N MET A 67 -3.72 4.55 2.83
CA MET A 67 -3.43 5.47 3.93
C MET A 67 -2.13 5.12 4.68
N GLY A 68 -1.74 3.84 4.72
CA GLY A 68 -0.44 3.41 5.25
C GLY A 68 0.77 4.11 4.60
N LYS A 69 0.61 4.59 3.37
CA LYS A 69 1.70 5.27 2.63
C LYS A 69 2.14 6.58 3.30
N TYR A 70 1.29 7.23 4.10
CA TYR A 70 1.69 8.40 4.88
C TYR A 70 2.83 8.07 5.86
N THR A 71 2.73 6.95 6.57
CA THR A 71 3.80 6.52 7.48
C THR A 71 4.98 5.93 6.75
N ALA A 72 4.77 5.22 5.64
CA ALA A 72 5.85 4.69 4.82
C ALA A 72 6.73 5.81 4.23
N LEU A 73 6.14 6.87 3.69
CA LEU A 73 6.89 8.05 3.20
C LEU A 73 7.66 8.75 4.32
N LEU A 74 7.07 8.86 5.51
CA LEU A 74 7.76 9.40 6.68
C LEU A 74 8.94 8.52 7.07
N ASP A 75 8.79 7.21 7.10
CA ASP A 75 9.86 6.25 7.38
C ASP A 75 10.99 6.36 6.35
N TRP A 76 10.67 6.51 5.09
CA TRP A 76 11.67 6.66 4.04
C TRP A 76 12.49 7.93 4.22
N ARG A 77 11.84 9.07 4.55
CA ARG A 77 12.53 10.32 4.89
C ARG A 77 13.39 10.21 6.15
N ILE A 78 12.87 9.57 7.21
CA ILE A 78 13.63 9.34 8.44
C ILE A 78 14.84 8.45 8.14
N SER A 79 14.66 7.38 7.38
CA SER A 79 15.74 6.49 6.96
C SER A 79 16.84 7.27 6.21
N HIS A 80 16.45 8.11 5.25
CA HIS A 80 17.40 8.98 4.54
C HIS A 80 18.18 9.89 5.50
N LEU A 81 17.49 10.58 6.40
CA LEU A 81 18.12 11.49 7.36
C LEU A 81 19.11 10.80 8.31
N VAL A 82 18.77 9.58 8.74
CA VAL A 82 19.59 8.84 9.73
C VAL A 82 20.73 8.08 9.09
N THR A 83 20.52 7.52 7.90
CA THR A 83 21.47 6.59 7.27
C THR A 83 22.16 7.15 6.02
N GLY A 84 21.68 8.26 5.47
CA GLY A 84 22.10 8.77 4.17
C GLY A 84 21.65 7.89 2.99
N GLY A 85 20.70 6.97 3.24
CA GLY A 85 20.16 6.08 2.20
C GLY A 85 19.43 6.84 1.08
N TYR A 86 19.16 6.14 -0.02
CA TYR A 86 18.46 6.72 -1.17
C TYR A 86 17.04 7.18 -0.81
N ILE A 87 16.65 8.32 -1.36
CA ILE A 87 15.27 8.84 -1.40
C ILE A 87 15.06 9.55 -2.75
N CYS A 88 13.82 9.64 -3.19
CA CYS A 88 13.40 10.45 -4.32
C CYS A 88 12.19 11.28 -3.90
N GLU A 89 12.40 12.58 -3.68
CA GLU A 89 11.34 13.48 -3.20
C GLU A 89 10.23 13.65 -4.25
N GLU A 90 10.55 13.59 -5.53
CA GLU A 90 9.55 13.66 -6.62
C GLU A 90 8.56 12.49 -6.53
N LEU A 91 9.03 11.29 -6.18
CA LEU A 91 8.16 10.14 -5.95
C LEU A 91 7.34 10.28 -4.66
N CYS A 92 7.94 10.88 -3.62
CA CYS A 92 7.21 11.19 -2.39
C CYS A 92 6.08 12.19 -2.66
N GLU A 93 6.35 13.29 -3.35
CA GLU A 93 5.38 14.32 -3.70
C GLU A 93 4.26 13.77 -4.59
N LEU A 94 4.63 12.96 -5.59
CA LEU A 94 3.67 12.31 -6.49
C LEU A 94 2.67 11.44 -5.72
N LEU A 95 3.17 10.59 -4.81
CA LEU A 95 2.32 9.72 -4.02
C LEU A 95 1.51 10.51 -2.99
N GLU A 96 2.10 11.50 -2.32
CA GLU A 96 1.39 12.37 -1.38
C GLU A 96 0.23 13.13 -2.06
N HIS A 97 0.41 13.55 -3.30
CA HIS A 97 -0.67 14.20 -4.05
C HIS A 97 -1.87 13.26 -4.23
N ALA A 98 -1.62 12.04 -4.67
CA ALA A 98 -2.67 11.04 -4.83
C ALA A 98 -3.35 10.67 -3.49
N LEU A 99 -2.57 10.55 -2.41
CA LEU A 99 -3.11 10.32 -1.07
C LEU A 99 -4.07 11.43 -0.63
N LYS A 100 -3.69 12.70 -0.83
CA LYS A 100 -4.52 13.87 -0.48
C LYS A 100 -5.81 13.94 -1.30
N GLU A 101 -5.77 13.52 -2.57
CA GLU A 101 -6.99 13.46 -3.39
C GLU A 101 -7.96 12.39 -2.84
N VAL A 102 -7.46 11.20 -2.51
CA VAL A 102 -8.30 10.14 -1.93
C VAL A 102 -8.82 10.52 -0.54
N ASP A 103 -8.00 11.17 0.30
CA ASP A 103 -8.38 11.62 1.64
C ASP A 103 -9.58 12.58 1.63
N ARG A 104 -9.68 13.43 0.61
CA ARG A 104 -10.81 14.35 0.42
C ARG A 104 -12.10 13.67 -0.02
N GLU A 105 -12.00 12.49 -0.61
CA GLU A 105 -13.12 11.76 -1.22
C GLU A 105 -13.58 10.55 -0.37
N LEU A 106 -13.10 10.42 0.88
CA LEU A 106 -13.37 9.24 1.71
C LEU A 106 -14.86 8.95 1.92
N GLU A 107 -15.70 10.00 2.05
CA GLU A 107 -17.15 9.84 2.20
C GLU A 107 -17.79 9.37 0.89
N ASP A 108 -17.40 9.93 -0.23
CA ASP A 108 -17.91 9.58 -1.55
C ASP A 108 -17.45 8.15 -1.96
N ILE A 109 -16.20 7.77 -1.61
CA ILE A 109 -15.71 6.40 -1.77
C ILE A 109 -16.56 5.41 -0.94
N ARG A 110 -16.84 5.74 0.34
CA ARG A 110 -17.70 4.92 1.20
C ARG A 110 -19.09 4.73 0.60
N ASP A 111 -19.61 5.77 -0.03
CA ASP A 111 -20.95 5.76 -0.62
C ASP A 111 -20.98 5.11 -2.01
N GLY A 112 -19.79 4.88 -2.59
CA GLY A 112 -19.61 4.17 -3.86
C GLY A 112 -19.75 5.08 -5.08
N ASP A 113 -19.46 6.38 -4.92
CA ASP A 113 -19.40 7.31 -6.04
C ASP A 113 -18.33 6.86 -7.05
N TRP A 114 -18.65 6.90 -8.32
CA TRP A 114 -17.80 6.35 -9.36
C TRP A 114 -16.51 7.14 -9.57
N ASP A 115 -16.59 8.46 -9.55
CA ASP A 115 -15.43 9.33 -9.74
C ASP A 115 -14.46 9.21 -8.57
N ALA A 116 -14.99 9.10 -7.35
CA ALA A 116 -14.21 8.88 -6.14
C ALA A 116 -13.56 7.48 -6.13
N MET A 117 -14.28 6.46 -6.58
CA MET A 117 -13.75 5.09 -6.73
C MET A 117 -12.66 5.02 -7.80
N GLU A 118 -12.77 5.78 -8.89
CA GLU A 118 -11.73 5.86 -9.92
C GLU A 118 -10.44 6.50 -9.36
N LYS A 119 -10.57 7.58 -8.57
CA LYS A 119 -9.42 8.20 -7.88
C LYS A 119 -8.73 7.23 -6.93
N LEU A 120 -9.50 6.43 -6.17
CA LEU A 120 -8.94 5.40 -5.30
C LEU A 120 -8.16 4.35 -6.11
N MET A 121 -8.74 3.81 -7.17
CA MET A 121 -8.07 2.82 -8.03
C MET A 121 -6.82 3.40 -8.68
N TYR A 122 -6.88 4.63 -9.17
CA TYR A 122 -5.73 5.34 -9.72
C TYR A 122 -4.60 5.44 -8.69
N ALA A 123 -4.90 5.86 -7.46
CA ALA A 123 -3.91 6.00 -6.40
C ALA A 123 -3.28 4.66 -6.01
N LEU A 124 -4.06 3.57 -5.98
CA LEU A 124 -3.54 2.22 -5.72
C LEU A 124 -2.61 1.74 -6.85
N ILE A 125 -2.97 1.98 -8.10
CA ILE A 125 -2.11 1.66 -9.26
C ILE A 125 -0.83 2.51 -9.22
N LEU A 126 -0.95 3.81 -8.94
CA LEU A 126 0.18 4.72 -8.83
C LEU A 126 1.14 4.30 -7.72
N SER A 127 0.65 3.84 -6.58
CA SER A 127 1.46 3.28 -5.50
C SER A 127 2.35 2.14 -6.00
N GLY A 128 1.78 1.20 -6.76
CA GLY A 128 2.55 0.13 -7.39
C GLY A 128 3.59 0.61 -8.41
N LEU A 129 3.27 1.65 -9.18
CA LEU A 129 4.23 2.27 -10.12
C LEU A 129 5.35 3.00 -9.38
N VAL A 130 5.06 3.66 -8.28
CA VAL A 130 6.07 4.31 -7.42
C VAL A 130 7.06 3.28 -6.86
N MET A 131 6.59 2.09 -6.45
CA MET A 131 7.49 0.98 -6.08
C MET A 131 8.45 0.60 -7.22
N GLN A 132 7.95 0.49 -8.45
CA GLN A 132 8.80 0.17 -9.60
C GLN A 132 9.84 1.25 -9.85
N MET A 133 9.43 2.53 -9.86
CA MET A 133 10.32 3.66 -10.11
C MET A 133 11.37 3.84 -9.03
N ALA A 134 11.01 3.61 -7.75
CA ALA A 134 11.94 3.63 -6.63
C ALA A 134 12.89 2.43 -6.60
N GLY A 135 12.56 1.34 -7.31
CA GLY A 135 13.29 0.07 -7.25
C GLY A 135 13.22 -0.62 -5.87
N SER A 136 12.27 -0.21 -5.04
CA SER A 136 12.10 -0.73 -3.67
C SER A 136 10.68 -0.49 -3.17
N THR A 137 10.32 -1.16 -2.06
CA THR A 137 9.03 -0.97 -1.38
C THR A 137 9.03 0.18 -0.36
N TRP A 138 10.15 0.86 -0.15
CA TRP A 138 10.28 1.92 0.85
C TRP A 138 9.20 3.00 0.79
N PRO A 139 8.80 3.51 -0.40
CA PRO A 139 7.79 4.57 -0.46
C PRO A 139 6.39 4.11 -0.04
N VAL A 140 6.11 2.81 -0.01
CA VAL A 140 4.76 2.29 0.16
C VAL A 140 4.60 1.29 1.31
N SER A 141 5.70 0.87 1.95
CA SER A 141 5.70 -0.15 2.99
C SER A 141 6.66 0.24 4.11
N GLY A 142 6.14 0.82 5.16
CA GLY A 142 6.85 1.27 6.35
C GLY A 142 6.57 0.37 7.56
N ALA A 143 6.63 0.95 8.75
CA ALA A 143 6.43 0.26 10.02
C ALA A 143 5.03 -0.37 10.14
N GLU A 144 4.01 0.23 9.53
CA GLU A 144 2.64 -0.31 9.48
C GLU A 144 2.58 -1.64 8.75
N HIS A 145 3.26 -1.75 7.61
CA HIS A 145 3.35 -3.01 6.87
C HIS A 145 4.19 -4.05 7.59
N MET A 146 5.27 -3.64 8.26
CA MET A 146 6.09 -4.55 9.07
C MET A 146 5.26 -5.17 10.20
N ALA A 147 4.39 -4.39 10.85
CA ALA A 147 3.48 -4.90 11.87
C ALA A 147 2.44 -5.87 11.28
N ALA A 148 1.82 -5.52 10.16
CA ALA A 148 0.88 -6.39 9.45
C ALA A 148 1.54 -7.73 9.03
N HIS A 149 2.74 -7.67 8.45
CA HIS A 149 3.50 -8.88 8.10
C HIS A 149 3.87 -9.73 9.31
N LEU A 150 4.18 -9.12 10.46
CA LEU A 150 4.43 -9.85 11.69
C LEU A 150 3.19 -10.61 12.17
N TRP A 151 2.02 -10.01 12.05
CA TRP A 151 0.76 -10.69 12.38
C TRP A 151 0.46 -11.83 11.43
N ASP A 152 0.67 -11.65 10.12
CA ASP A 152 0.57 -12.73 9.13
C ASP A 152 1.48 -13.92 9.47
N MET A 153 2.74 -13.66 9.85
CA MET A 153 3.69 -14.70 10.22
C MET A 153 3.32 -15.44 11.50
N LYS A 154 2.60 -14.76 12.44
CA LYS A 154 2.10 -15.39 13.68
C LYS A 154 0.81 -16.17 13.49
N ASP A 155 0.17 -16.05 12.34
CA ASP A 155 -1.05 -16.78 11.98
C ASP A 155 -0.89 -17.56 10.65
N PRO A 156 0.05 -18.54 10.60
CA PRO A 156 0.39 -19.22 9.37
C PRO A 156 -0.77 -20.03 8.77
N GLU A 157 -1.73 -20.42 9.61
CA GLU A 157 -2.95 -21.13 9.20
C GLU A 157 -4.08 -20.19 8.75
N ARG A 158 -3.83 -18.87 8.75
CA ARG A 158 -4.80 -17.81 8.40
C ARG A 158 -6.16 -18.01 9.06
N LYS A 159 -6.15 -18.27 10.37
CA LYS A 159 -7.37 -18.41 11.17
C LYS A 159 -8.13 -17.09 11.32
N ARG A 160 -7.41 -15.97 11.19
CA ARG A 160 -8.04 -14.64 11.13
C ARG A 160 -8.59 -14.40 9.73
N ASP A 161 -9.85 -14.00 9.68
CA ASP A 161 -10.49 -13.53 8.45
C ASP A 161 -10.22 -12.03 8.27
N SER A 162 -8.93 -11.64 8.23
CA SER A 162 -8.52 -10.27 7.98
C SER A 162 -7.96 -10.11 6.58
N LEU A 163 -8.28 -8.98 5.95
CA LEU A 163 -7.67 -8.55 4.70
C LEU A 163 -6.36 -7.81 5.00
N HIS A 164 -5.42 -7.83 4.06
CA HIS A 164 -4.13 -7.16 4.21
C HIS A 164 -4.28 -5.68 4.60
N GLY A 165 -5.10 -4.91 3.87
CA GLY A 165 -5.30 -3.50 4.18
C GLY A 165 -6.00 -3.25 5.52
N GLU A 166 -6.85 -4.18 6.02
CA GLU A 166 -7.42 -4.09 7.36
C GLU A 166 -6.31 -4.18 8.43
N GLU A 167 -5.35 -5.08 8.26
CA GLU A 167 -4.19 -5.21 9.14
C GLU A 167 -3.28 -3.99 9.07
N VAL A 168 -3.00 -3.49 7.85
CA VAL A 168 -2.24 -2.26 7.63
C VAL A 168 -2.92 -1.06 8.29
N GLY A 169 -4.25 -0.93 8.16
CA GLY A 169 -5.00 0.15 8.79
C GLY A 169 -4.95 0.14 10.32
N VAL A 170 -5.06 -1.04 10.94
CA VAL A 170 -4.90 -1.17 12.41
C VAL A 170 -3.47 -0.83 12.82
N ALA A 171 -2.48 -1.33 12.08
CA ALA A 171 -1.07 -1.04 12.32
C ALA A 171 -0.75 0.46 12.15
N LEU A 172 -1.34 1.12 11.15
CA LEU A 172 -1.21 2.56 10.91
C LEU A 172 -1.61 3.39 12.15
N VAL A 173 -2.73 3.06 12.78
CA VAL A 173 -3.17 3.74 14.01
C VAL A 173 -2.13 3.59 15.13
N LEU A 174 -1.62 2.37 15.33
CA LEU A 174 -0.62 2.10 16.37
C LEU A 174 0.71 2.82 16.08
N VAL A 175 1.18 2.78 14.85
CA VAL A 175 2.42 3.44 14.40
C VAL A 175 2.31 4.95 14.55
N THR A 176 1.19 5.55 14.14
CA THR A 176 0.94 6.99 14.26
C THR A 176 1.01 7.45 15.72
N GLU A 177 0.46 6.68 16.66
CA GLU A 177 0.57 7.00 18.10
C GLU A 177 2.03 6.96 18.61
N HIS A 178 2.86 6.07 18.06
CA HIS A 178 4.29 6.04 18.38
C HIS A 178 5.03 7.25 17.82
N TYR A 179 4.73 7.67 16.58
CA TYR A 179 5.34 8.88 16.00
C TYR A 179 4.98 10.16 16.75
N LYS A 180 3.73 10.29 17.20
CA LYS A 180 3.33 11.41 18.07
C LYS A 180 4.11 11.45 19.38
N LYS A 181 4.45 10.30 19.95
CA LYS A 181 5.29 10.22 21.16
C LYS A 181 6.74 10.59 20.86
N LEU A 182 7.28 10.10 19.74
CA LEU A 182 8.62 10.42 19.27
C LEU A 182 8.76 11.93 19.00
N GLU A 183 7.82 12.54 18.30
CA GLU A 183 7.80 13.99 18.06
C GLU A 183 7.86 14.78 19.36
N LYS A 184 7.03 14.41 20.35
CA LYS A 184 7.04 15.06 21.66
C LYS A 184 8.39 14.91 22.36
N ALA A 185 9.01 13.73 22.31
CA ALA A 185 10.31 13.49 22.91
C ALA A 185 11.42 14.35 22.26
N ILE A 186 11.41 14.48 20.94
CA ILE A 186 12.37 15.30 20.20
C ILE A 186 12.19 16.81 20.51
N ARG A 187 10.93 17.28 20.65
CA ARG A 187 10.63 18.69 20.94
C ARG A 187 10.98 19.11 22.37
N HIS A 188 11.04 18.16 23.31
CA HIS A 188 11.22 18.42 24.76
C HIS A 188 12.55 17.90 25.31
N GLY A 189 13.34 17.19 24.50
CA GLY A 189 14.70 16.75 24.84
C GLY A 189 15.72 17.75 24.47
#